data_5246358d0209351c466d169111add06a
#
_entry.id   5246358d0209351c466d169111add06a
#
_cell.length_a   1.000
_cell.length_b   1.000
_cell.length_c   1.000
_cell.angle_alpha   90.00
_cell.angle_beta   90.00
_cell.angle_gamma   90.00
#
_symmetry.space_group_name_H-M   'P 1'
#
loop_
_entity.id
_entity.type
_entity.pdbx_description
1 polymer ?
#
loop_
_entity_poly.entity_id
_entity_poly.type
_entity_poly.pdbx_seq_one_letter_code
_entity_poly.pdbx_strand_id
1 'polypeptide(L)'
;MTVHSDNPRRRSLLPFAYSLQSLVRGRLWLQVLVGMVIGVCTGLIMGPTTGLLSRETASVVGNWLAFPGHLFLALIQMIVIPLVFSSIIRGLCSSDDIDQLRRLGGRAILFFVATTAVAVTIGIALALLIRPGDYVDATNLGLASVVDASSGAAEAGGVRILDLPDRVLTLLPSNPLSSMVESNMLQVVIFASIFGVALVVMQRDKARPVLDLLASLQEVCLTIVKWAMWLAPLAVFGLMARLTAETGPQALLGVLVYVGTVLLGLLLMLGVLLVVGRVYAGVSPKVFFGAAKDVMLLAFSTSSSAAVMPLSIKTAEGPLGVRKHISQFVIPLGATINMNGTALYQGVAAIFIAQVFGVEIGAAGLILIVLTSVGASIGSPATPGVGIVILSTILVSVGVPASGIALIMGVDRLLDMSRTVVNVCGDLVACIVLDKLDHAENEERETTERVNGT
;
A
#
# COMPACT_ATOMS: atom_id res chain seq x y z
N MET A 1 34.22 20.81 52.20
CA MET A 1 32.74 20.88 52.27
C MET A 1 32.24 21.31 50.93
N THR A 2 31.87 20.37 50.07
CA THR A 2 31.24 20.62 48.76
C THR A 2 29.80 20.13 48.85
N VAL A 3 28.89 21.08 48.87
CA VAL A 3 27.44 20.85 48.94
C VAL A 3 26.99 20.35 47.58
N HIS A 4 26.66 19.06 47.48
CA HIS A 4 25.91 18.52 46.34
C HIS A 4 24.43 18.94 46.49
N SER A 5 23.97 19.89 45.66
CA SER A 5 22.56 20.20 45.52
C SER A 5 21.87 19.08 44.71
N ASP A 6 21.29 18.12 45.40
CA ASP A 6 20.44 17.07 44.86
C ASP A 6 19.11 17.72 44.43
N ASN A 7 18.91 17.91 43.11
CA ASN A 7 17.70 18.48 42.55
C ASN A 7 16.62 17.35 42.41
N PRO A 8 15.58 17.33 43.26
CA PRO A 8 14.59 16.22 43.31
C PRO A 8 13.77 16.06 42.03
N ARG A 9 13.73 17.07 41.15
CA ARG A 9 13.01 17.00 39.87
C ARG A 9 13.68 16.12 38.81
N ARG A 10 14.97 15.86 38.90
CA ARG A 10 15.69 14.92 38.01
C ARG A 10 15.40 13.46 38.26
N ARG A 11 15.06 13.09 39.53
CA ARG A 11 14.82 11.69 39.92
C ARG A 11 13.45 11.16 39.46
N SER A 12 12.47 12.04 39.16
CA SER A 12 11.12 11.61 38.75
C SER A 12 11.00 11.30 37.26
N LEU A 13 11.91 11.82 36.42
CA LEU A 13 11.84 11.58 34.96
C LEU A 13 12.59 10.33 34.49
N LEU A 14 13.57 9.87 35.25
CA LEU A 14 14.37 8.68 34.91
C LEU A 14 13.54 7.39 34.85
N PRO A 15 12.70 7.03 35.85
CA PRO A 15 11.89 5.82 35.79
C PRO A 15 10.83 5.88 34.65
N PHE A 16 10.30 7.07 34.35
CA PHE A 16 9.36 7.24 33.24
C PHE A 16 10.06 7.08 31.88
N ALA A 17 11.26 7.63 31.72
CA ALA A 17 12.07 7.44 30.52
C ALA A 17 12.50 5.98 30.32
N TYR A 18 12.88 5.27 31.38
CA TYR A 18 13.17 3.84 31.33
C TYR A 18 11.93 3.00 30.99
N SER A 19 10.78 3.34 31.55
CA SER A 19 9.50 2.69 31.26
C SER A 19 9.07 2.91 29.80
N LEU A 20 9.17 4.15 29.28
CA LEU A 20 8.94 4.45 27.88
C LEU A 20 9.94 3.73 26.96
N GLN A 21 11.21 3.73 27.29
CA GLN A 21 12.24 3.05 26.53
C GLN A 21 12.00 1.54 26.45
N SER A 22 11.54 0.92 27.53
CA SER A 22 11.20 -0.51 27.55
C SER A 22 9.94 -0.84 26.75
N LEU A 23 8.93 0.06 26.73
CA LEU A 23 7.71 -0.05 25.95
C LEU A 23 7.97 0.11 24.44
N VAL A 24 8.89 1.02 24.08
CA VAL A 24 9.20 1.35 22.68
C VAL A 24 10.22 0.39 22.07
N ARG A 25 11.08 -0.22 22.90
CA ARG A 25 12.14 -1.12 22.46
C ARG A 25 11.55 -2.40 21.86
N GLY A 26 11.77 -2.60 20.55
CA GLY A 26 11.27 -3.77 19.81
C GLY A 26 9.91 -3.58 19.12
N ARG A 27 9.23 -2.44 19.29
CA ARG A 27 7.94 -2.13 18.63
C ARG A 27 8.13 -1.00 17.63
N LEU A 28 8.51 -1.35 16.40
CA LEU A 28 8.81 -0.37 15.35
C LEU A 28 7.66 0.61 15.11
N TRP A 29 6.41 0.13 15.09
CA TRP A 29 5.24 0.98 14.92
C TRP A 29 5.13 2.08 15.98
N LEU A 30 5.44 1.77 17.25
CA LEU A 30 5.40 2.75 18.33
C LEU A 30 6.53 3.77 18.19
N GLN A 31 7.72 3.33 17.77
CA GLN A 31 8.85 4.24 17.47
C GLN A 31 8.50 5.23 16.36
N VAL A 32 7.80 4.77 15.32
CA VAL A 32 7.32 5.61 14.22
C VAL A 32 6.30 6.62 14.71
N LEU A 33 5.31 6.21 15.51
CA LEU A 33 4.32 7.13 16.09
C LEU A 33 4.96 8.18 17.00
N VAL A 34 5.89 7.78 17.85
CA VAL A 34 6.67 8.70 18.70
C VAL A 34 7.49 9.67 17.83
N GLY A 35 8.17 9.15 16.81
CA GLY A 35 8.90 9.97 15.84
C GLY A 35 7.99 10.99 15.14
N MET A 36 6.78 10.59 14.74
CA MET A 36 5.78 11.47 14.13
C MET A 36 5.36 12.60 15.08
N VAL A 37 5.00 12.28 16.33
CA VAL A 37 4.59 13.29 17.32
C VAL A 37 5.73 14.28 17.62
N ILE A 38 6.94 13.77 17.87
CA ILE A 38 8.11 14.63 18.12
C ILE A 38 8.42 15.47 16.87
N GLY A 39 8.29 14.91 15.66
CA GLY A 39 8.49 15.63 14.41
C GLY A 39 7.53 16.81 14.26
N VAL A 40 6.23 16.58 14.49
CA VAL A 40 5.21 17.64 14.46
C VAL A 40 5.54 18.72 15.49
N CYS A 41 5.85 18.37 16.75
CA CYS A 41 6.20 19.34 17.79
C CYS A 41 7.45 20.15 17.40
N THR A 42 8.49 19.48 16.87
CA THR A 42 9.72 20.14 16.40
C THR A 42 9.42 21.11 15.25
N GLY A 43 8.63 20.67 14.28
CA GLY A 43 8.23 21.52 13.15
C GLY A 43 7.38 22.72 13.56
N LEU A 44 6.45 22.59 14.53
CA LEU A 44 5.70 23.71 15.08
C LEU A 44 6.62 24.72 15.77
N ILE A 45 7.64 24.26 16.50
CA ILE A 45 8.64 25.12 17.17
C ILE A 45 9.51 25.86 16.12
N MET A 46 9.87 25.17 15.03
CA MET A 46 10.70 25.75 13.96
C MET A 46 9.91 26.62 12.97
N GLY A 47 8.60 26.42 12.92
CA GLY A 47 7.71 27.06 11.97
C GLY A 47 7.46 28.56 12.24
N PRO A 48 6.79 29.24 11.31
CA PRO A 48 6.58 30.69 11.35
C PRO A 48 5.71 31.14 12.53
N THR A 49 5.00 30.23 13.18
CA THR A 49 4.09 30.52 14.30
C THR A 49 4.82 30.96 15.57
N THR A 50 6.03 30.48 15.80
CA THR A 50 6.82 30.82 17.01
C THR A 50 7.79 31.96 16.78
N GLY A 51 8.16 32.28 15.53
CA GLY A 51 9.11 33.29 15.17
C GLY A 51 10.55 33.05 15.68
N LEU A 52 10.86 31.86 16.18
CA LEU A 52 12.17 31.51 16.73
C LEU A 52 13.26 31.38 15.67
N LEU A 53 12.90 30.97 14.46
CA LEU A 53 13.84 30.81 13.34
C LEU A 53 13.35 31.61 12.13
N SER A 54 14.33 32.17 11.37
CA SER A 54 14.00 32.74 10.06
C SER A 54 13.51 31.67 9.12
N ARG A 55 12.67 31.99 8.13
CA ARG A 55 12.16 31.01 7.12
C ARG A 55 13.30 30.27 6.43
N GLU A 56 14.38 30.97 6.11
CA GLU A 56 15.57 30.41 5.46
C GLU A 56 16.26 29.39 6.36
N THR A 57 16.49 29.73 7.63
CA THR A 57 17.10 28.80 8.60
C THR A 57 16.21 27.59 8.87
N ALA A 58 14.89 27.79 8.99
CA ALA A 58 13.93 26.71 9.20
C ALA A 58 13.91 25.74 7.99
N SER A 59 14.01 26.24 6.76
CA SER A 59 14.10 25.43 5.56
C SER A 59 15.39 24.61 5.51
N VAL A 60 16.55 25.22 5.79
CA VAL A 60 17.85 24.53 5.81
C VAL A 60 17.84 23.44 6.87
N VAL A 61 17.45 23.74 8.11
CA VAL A 61 17.38 22.75 9.19
C VAL A 61 16.36 21.67 8.88
N GLY A 62 15.17 22.03 8.34
CA GLY A 62 14.14 21.11 7.91
C GLY A 62 14.64 20.11 6.85
N ASN A 63 15.42 20.56 5.87
CA ASN A 63 16.02 19.69 4.85
C ASN A 63 17.00 18.67 5.46
N TRP A 64 17.85 19.10 6.41
CA TRP A 64 18.75 18.18 7.09
C TRP A 64 18.01 17.16 7.97
N LEU A 65 16.97 17.59 8.68
CA LEU A 65 16.11 16.70 9.45
C LEU A 65 15.36 15.69 8.56
N ALA A 66 14.93 16.11 7.37
CA ALA A 66 14.24 15.26 6.41
C ALA A 66 15.19 14.31 5.65
N PHE A 67 16.50 14.49 5.71
CA PHE A 67 17.48 13.68 4.99
C PHE A 67 17.32 12.15 5.24
N PRO A 68 17.15 11.65 6.49
CA PRO A 68 16.88 10.22 6.71
C PRO A 68 15.61 9.75 6.01
N GLY A 69 14.59 10.63 5.88
CA GLY A 69 13.36 10.35 5.16
C GLY A 69 13.59 10.19 3.65
N HIS A 70 14.34 11.08 3.05
CA HIS A 70 14.69 10.99 1.64
C HIS A 70 15.56 9.78 1.35
N LEU A 71 16.50 9.45 2.24
CA LEU A 71 17.33 8.25 2.13
C LEU A 71 16.48 6.97 2.22
N PHE A 72 15.52 6.92 3.17
CA PHE A 72 14.57 5.82 3.28
C PHE A 72 13.81 5.59 1.98
N LEU A 73 13.26 6.66 1.40
CA LEU A 73 12.51 6.57 0.14
C LEU A 73 13.38 6.16 -1.04
N ALA A 74 14.58 6.69 -1.15
CA ALA A 74 15.52 6.32 -2.20
C ALA A 74 15.90 4.83 -2.13
N LEU A 75 16.13 4.29 -0.92
CA LEU A 75 16.37 2.86 -0.74
C LEU A 75 15.18 2.00 -1.17
N ILE A 76 13.95 2.43 -0.84
CA ILE A 76 12.75 1.71 -1.27
C ILE A 76 12.58 1.80 -2.80
N GLN A 77 12.70 3.00 -3.38
CA GLN A 77 12.58 3.21 -4.83
C GLN A 77 13.55 2.35 -5.65
N MET A 78 14.80 2.23 -5.19
CA MET A 78 15.84 1.44 -5.85
C MET A 78 15.45 -0.03 -6.05
N ILE A 79 14.70 -0.61 -5.11
CA ILE A 79 14.39 -2.04 -5.12
C ILE A 79 12.98 -2.38 -5.61
N VAL A 80 12.11 -1.38 -5.84
CA VAL A 80 10.71 -1.61 -6.19
C VAL A 80 10.58 -2.44 -7.46
N ILE A 81 11.28 -2.06 -8.53
CA ILE A 81 11.15 -2.73 -9.84
C ILE A 81 11.59 -4.20 -9.78
N PRO A 82 12.81 -4.55 -9.31
CA PRO A 82 13.22 -5.95 -9.22
C PRO A 82 12.34 -6.75 -8.25
N LEU A 83 11.85 -6.11 -7.19
CA LEU A 83 10.96 -6.75 -6.22
C LEU A 83 9.58 -7.05 -6.82
N VAL A 84 8.96 -6.08 -7.52
CA VAL A 84 7.68 -6.25 -8.23
C VAL A 84 7.79 -7.36 -9.27
N PHE A 85 8.81 -7.29 -10.12
CA PHE A 85 9.02 -8.26 -11.18
C PHE A 85 9.15 -9.69 -10.62
N SER A 86 10.03 -9.88 -9.64
CA SER A 86 10.22 -11.20 -9.02
C SER A 86 9.00 -11.69 -8.26
N SER A 87 8.29 -10.80 -7.56
CA SER A 87 7.10 -11.17 -6.76
C SER A 87 5.94 -11.64 -7.62
N ILE A 88 5.65 -10.95 -8.74
CA ILE A 88 4.57 -11.33 -9.66
C ILE A 88 4.84 -12.72 -10.25
N ILE A 89 6.03 -12.91 -10.81
CA ILE A 89 6.39 -14.18 -11.45
C ILE A 89 6.30 -15.33 -10.44
N ARG A 90 6.87 -15.16 -9.26
CA ARG A 90 6.81 -16.18 -8.21
C ARG A 90 5.39 -16.42 -7.69
N GLY A 91 4.59 -15.37 -7.57
CA GLY A 91 3.18 -15.48 -7.20
C GLY A 91 2.40 -16.33 -8.19
N LEU A 92 2.58 -16.11 -9.49
CA LEU A 92 1.93 -16.90 -10.55
C LEU A 92 2.44 -18.36 -10.60
N CYS A 93 3.72 -18.56 -10.33
CA CYS A 93 4.35 -19.90 -10.36
C CYS A 93 4.26 -20.66 -9.01
N SER A 94 3.52 -20.16 -8.02
CA SER A 94 3.43 -20.78 -6.68
C SER A 94 2.61 -22.07 -6.64
N SER A 95 1.79 -22.33 -7.66
CA SER A 95 0.94 -23.53 -7.76
C SER A 95 1.62 -24.61 -8.60
N ASP A 96 1.63 -25.83 -8.07
CA ASP A 96 2.18 -27.02 -8.75
C ASP A 96 1.19 -27.69 -9.71
N ASP A 97 -0.10 -27.39 -9.60
CA ASP A 97 -1.16 -27.99 -10.39
C ASP A 97 -1.81 -26.96 -11.33
N ILE A 98 -1.64 -27.18 -12.65
CA ILE A 98 -2.14 -26.26 -13.71
C ILE A 98 -3.69 -26.24 -13.73
N ASP A 99 -4.34 -27.37 -13.48
CA ASP A 99 -5.81 -27.44 -13.48
C ASP A 99 -6.42 -26.76 -12.26
N GLN A 100 -5.76 -26.88 -11.10
CA GLN A 100 -6.11 -26.16 -9.90
C GLN A 100 -5.86 -24.65 -10.07
N LEU A 101 -4.73 -24.25 -10.67
CA LEU A 101 -4.41 -22.86 -11.00
C LEU A 101 -5.47 -22.26 -11.94
N ARG A 102 -5.92 -23.01 -12.95
CA ARG A 102 -6.90 -22.52 -13.93
C ARG A 102 -8.28 -22.25 -13.30
N ARG A 103 -8.77 -23.14 -12.43
CA ARG A 103 -10.10 -23.01 -11.83
C ARG A 103 -10.11 -22.08 -10.62
N LEU A 104 -9.31 -22.42 -9.61
CA LEU A 104 -9.25 -21.65 -8.37
C LEU A 104 -8.55 -20.31 -8.56
N GLY A 105 -7.47 -20.27 -9.37
CA GLY A 105 -6.73 -19.07 -9.68
C GLY A 105 -7.56 -18.03 -10.42
N GLY A 106 -8.31 -18.44 -11.43
CA GLY A 106 -9.20 -17.54 -12.18
C GLY A 106 -10.25 -16.88 -11.27
N ARG A 107 -10.85 -17.63 -10.36
CA ARG A 107 -11.83 -17.11 -9.37
C ARG A 107 -11.17 -16.20 -8.34
N ALA A 108 -10.01 -16.59 -7.85
CA ALA A 108 -9.26 -15.76 -6.90
C ALA A 108 -8.86 -14.42 -7.53
N ILE A 109 -8.34 -14.42 -8.74
CA ILE A 109 -7.99 -13.19 -9.48
C ILE A 109 -9.24 -12.34 -9.71
N LEU A 110 -10.34 -12.93 -10.16
CA LEU A 110 -11.59 -12.19 -10.35
C LEU A 110 -12.09 -11.55 -9.05
N PHE A 111 -12.05 -12.30 -7.95
CA PHE A 111 -12.42 -11.81 -6.62
C PHE A 111 -11.54 -10.64 -6.20
N PHE A 112 -10.22 -10.76 -6.33
CA PHE A 112 -9.26 -9.73 -5.96
C PHE A 112 -9.40 -8.47 -6.83
N VAL A 113 -9.54 -8.62 -8.14
CA VAL A 113 -9.77 -7.49 -9.06
C VAL A 113 -11.08 -6.77 -8.74
N ALA A 114 -12.15 -7.50 -8.52
CA ALA A 114 -13.45 -6.92 -8.19
C ALA A 114 -13.42 -6.17 -6.84
N THR A 115 -12.87 -6.78 -5.80
CA THR A 115 -12.78 -6.16 -4.48
C THR A 115 -11.82 -4.97 -4.47
N THR A 116 -10.73 -5.01 -5.25
CA THR A 116 -9.81 -3.89 -5.42
C THR A 116 -10.47 -2.73 -6.16
N ALA A 117 -11.23 -2.99 -7.23
CA ALA A 117 -11.97 -1.95 -7.96
C ALA A 117 -13.01 -1.27 -7.04
N VAL A 118 -13.73 -2.05 -6.22
CA VAL A 118 -14.66 -1.50 -5.21
C VAL A 118 -13.90 -0.64 -4.20
N ALA A 119 -12.74 -1.09 -3.72
CA ALA A 119 -11.92 -0.35 -2.76
C ALA A 119 -11.48 1.02 -3.30
N VAL A 120 -10.94 1.07 -4.53
CA VAL A 120 -10.53 2.33 -5.17
C VAL A 120 -11.74 3.26 -5.35
N THR A 121 -12.87 2.72 -5.80
CA THR A 121 -14.11 3.49 -6.00
C THR A 121 -14.60 4.11 -4.69
N ILE A 122 -14.58 3.35 -3.59
CA ILE A 122 -14.89 3.87 -2.24
C ILE A 122 -13.93 5.01 -1.88
N GLY A 123 -12.63 4.82 -2.11
CA GLY A 123 -11.61 5.84 -1.82
C GLY A 123 -11.84 7.13 -2.60
N ILE A 124 -12.05 7.03 -3.90
CA ILE A 124 -12.35 8.17 -4.77
C ILE A 124 -13.64 8.88 -4.33
N ALA A 125 -14.72 8.12 -4.10
CA ALA A 125 -16.01 8.69 -3.69
C ALA A 125 -15.90 9.48 -2.38
N LEU A 126 -15.19 8.92 -1.37
CA LEU A 126 -14.96 9.61 -0.11
C LEU A 126 -14.11 10.87 -0.28
N ALA A 127 -13.05 10.81 -1.08
CA ALA A 127 -12.18 11.95 -1.31
C ALA A 127 -12.89 13.09 -2.06
N LEU A 128 -13.78 12.76 -2.99
CA LEU A 128 -14.63 13.75 -3.69
C LEU A 128 -15.71 14.34 -2.77
N LEU A 129 -16.26 13.53 -1.83
CA LEU A 129 -17.29 13.97 -0.90
C LEU A 129 -16.72 14.84 0.23
N ILE A 130 -15.63 14.41 0.84
CA ILE A 130 -15.02 15.07 2.03
C ILE A 130 -14.14 16.25 1.58
N ARG A 131 -13.55 16.17 0.38
CA ARG A 131 -12.67 17.18 -0.20
C ARG A 131 -11.51 17.58 0.71
N PRO A 132 -10.67 16.63 1.15
CA PRO A 132 -9.61 16.89 2.10
C PRO A 132 -8.57 17.92 1.60
N GLY A 133 -8.40 18.07 0.29
CA GLY A 133 -7.46 19.03 -0.31
C GLY A 133 -7.88 20.49 -0.13
N ASP A 134 -9.18 20.78 0.02
CA ASP A 134 -9.67 22.14 0.22
C ASP A 134 -9.23 22.74 1.57
N TYR A 135 -8.77 21.91 2.50
CA TYR A 135 -8.22 22.35 3.79
C TYR A 135 -6.72 22.69 3.72
N VAL A 136 -6.08 22.53 2.55
CA VAL A 136 -4.66 22.86 2.34
C VAL A 136 -4.55 24.06 1.41
N ASP A 137 -4.01 25.15 1.89
CA ASP A 137 -3.78 26.36 1.09
C ASP A 137 -2.46 26.22 0.28
N ALA A 138 -2.57 25.92 -1.00
CA ALA A 138 -1.44 25.71 -1.90
C ALA A 138 -0.59 26.96 -2.11
N THR A 139 -1.17 28.17 -1.94
CA THR A 139 -0.45 29.44 -2.15
C THR A 139 0.66 29.65 -1.11
N ASN A 140 0.46 29.14 0.10
CA ASN A 140 1.43 29.19 1.19
C ASN A 140 2.56 28.14 1.08
N LEU A 141 2.41 27.14 0.18
CA LEU A 141 3.36 26.04 0.03
C LEU A 141 4.50 26.33 -0.96
N GLY A 142 4.48 27.50 -1.62
CA GLY A 142 5.46 27.83 -2.66
C GLY A 142 5.39 26.89 -3.90
N LEU A 143 4.32 26.11 -4.02
CA LEU A 143 4.10 25.15 -5.11
C LEU A 143 3.46 25.81 -6.34
N ALA A 144 3.10 27.11 -6.26
CA ALA A 144 2.47 27.87 -7.35
C ALA A 144 3.30 27.84 -8.65
N SER A 145 4.63 27.87 -8.55
CA SER A 145 5.52 27.76 -9.72
C SER A 145 5.53 26.39 -10.40
N VAL A 146 5.07 25.32 -9.70
CA VAL A 146 4.99 23.97 -10.24
C VAL A 146 3.66 23.78 -10.98
N VAL A 147 2.61 24.50 -10.57
CA VAL A 147 1.29 24.50 -11.20
C VAL A 147 1.35 25.09 -12.61
N ASP A 148 2.09 26.21 -12.80
CA ASP A 148 2.23 26.84 -14.11
C ASP A 148 3.01 25.99 -15.12
N ALA A 149 3.91 25.12 -14.66
CA ALA A 149 4.65 24.19 -15.52
C ALA A 149 3.84 22.95 -15.93
N SER A 150 2.82 22.58 -15.16
CA SER A 150 2.00 21.39 -15.41
C SER A 150 0.72 21.67 -16.23
N SER A 151 0.26 22.93 -16.26
CA SER A 151 -0.92 23.33 -17.03
C SER A 151 -0.76 23.22 -18.56
N GLY A 152 0.48 23.09 -19.05
CA GLY A 152 0.77 22.80 -20.46
C GLY A 152 0.61 21.33 -20.90
N ALA A 153 0.48 20.39 -19.95
CA ALA A 153 0.38 18.96 -20.25
C ALA A 153 -1.06 18.38 -20.15
N ALA A 154 -2.02 19.19 -19.69
CA ALA A 154 -3.39 18.76 -19.38
C ALA A 154 -4.40 18.94 -20.53
N GLU A 155 -3.95 19.00 -21.80
CA GLU A 155 -4.86 18.65 -22.89
C GLU A 155 -5.01 17.11 -22.98
N ALA A 156 -5.60 16.51 -21.97
CA ALA A 156 -6.13 15.17 -22.05
C ALA A 156 -7.35 15.19 -23.00
N GLY A 157 -7.06 15.12 -24.27
CA GLY A 157 -8.07 14.88 -25.30
C GLY A 157 -8.93 13.69 -24.87
N GLY A 158 -10.25 13.87 -24.80
CA GLY A 158 -11.20 12.87 -24.36
C GLY A 158 -10.90 11.52 -25.02
N VAL A 159 -10.97 10.44 -24.25
CA VAL A 159 -10.72 9.07 -24.74
C VAL A 159 -11.70 8.80 -25.87
N ARG A 160 -11.21 8.85 -27.12
CA ARG A 160 -12.00 8.42 -28.27
C ARG A 160 -11.95 6.90 -28.32
N ILE A 161 -13.11 6.28 -28.48
CA ILE A 161 -13.24 4.80 -28.56
C ILE A 161 -12.35 4.25 -29.71
N LEU A 162 -12.10 5.05 -30.75
CA LEU A 162 -11.22 4.73 -31.88
C LEU A 162 -9.74 4.57 -31.49
N ASP A 163 -9.27 5.20 -30.40
CA ASP A 163 -7.88 5.17 -29.96
C ASP A 163 -7.62 4.03 -28.94
N LEU A 164 -8.66 3.29 -28.54
CA LEU A 164 -8.56 2.19 -27.58
C LEU A 164 -7.60 1.08 -28.03
N PRO A 165 -7.58 0.58 -29.27
CA PRO A 165 -6.64 -0.45 -29.70
C PRO A 165 -5.18 0.00 -29.57
N ASP A 166 -4.87 1.22 -29.99
CA ASP A 166 -3.51 1.76 -29.89
C ASP A 166 -3.09 1.96 -28.43
N ARG A 167 -3.99 2.40 -27.57
CA ARG A 167 -3.74 2.52 -26.12
C ARG A 167 -3.52 1.15 -25.46
N VAL A 168 -4.26 0.12 -25.86
CA VAL A 168 -4.04 -1.24 -25.40
C VAL A 168 -2.68 -1.76 -25.86
N LEU A 169 -2.28 -1.47 -27.08
CA LEU A 169 -0.94 -1.83 -27.59
C LEU A 169 0.18 -1.11 -26.82
N THR A 170 -0.02 0.13 -26.40
CA THR A 170 0.98 0.86 -25.59
C THR A 170 1.12 0.32 -24.16
N LEU A 171 0.21 -0.53 -23.70
CA LEU A 171 0.38 -1.26 -22.44
C LEU A 171 1.43 -2.37 -22.52
N LEU A 172 1.67 -2.90 -23.72
CA LEU A 172 2.72 -3.90 -23.94
C LEU A 172 4.07 -3.19 -24.08
N PRO A 173 5.08 -3.56 -23.30
CA PRO A 173 6.40 -2.96 -23.45
C PRO A 173 7.04 -3.36 -24.77
N SER A 174 7.44 -2.40 -25.59
CA SER A 174 8.27 -2.65 -26.79
C SER A 174 9.67 -3.15 -26.40
N ASN A 175 10.18 -2.66 -25.27
CA ASN A 175 11.41 -3.12 -24.62
C ASN A 175 11.20 -3.18 -23.10
N PRO A 176 11.12 -4.41 -22.51
CA PRO A 176 10.90 -4.57 -21.08
C PRO A 176 11.96 -3.89 -20.19
N LEU A 177 13.22 -3.88 -20.64
CA LEU A 177 14.29 -3.22 -19.88
C LEU A 177 14.14 -1.70 -19.88
N SER A 178 13.72 -1.10 -21.00
CA SER A 178 13.41 0.33 -21.06
C SER A 178 12.29 0.69 -20.11
N SER A 179 11.21 -0.11 -20.08
CA SER A 179 10.09 0.09 -19.15
C SER A 179 10.52 0.02 -17.68
N MET A 180 11.49 -0.85 -17.36
CA MET A 180 12.06 -0.94 -16.02
C MET A 180 12.90 0.30 -15.68
N VAL A 181 13.72 0.79 -16.61
CA VAL A 181 14.56 1.99 -16.43
C VAL A 181 13.70 3.24 -16.30
N GLU A 182 12.66 3.37 -17.12
CA GLU A 182 11.73 4.48 -17.12
C GLU A 182 10.70 4.41 -15.97
N SER A 183 10.76 3.34 -15.17
CA SER A 183 9.83 3.09 -14.06
C SER A 183 8.35 3.01 -14.49
N ASN A 184 8.09 2.56 -15.73
CA ASN A 184 6.74 2.34 -16.21
C ASN A 184 6.15 1.06 -15.59
N MET A 185 5.61 1.22 -14.37
CA MET A 185 5.18 0.08 -13.55
C MET A 185 4.10 -0.78 -14.22
N LEU A 186 3.17 -0.17 -14.97
CA LEU A 186 2.10 -0.93 -15.64
C LEU A 186 2.69 -1.88 -16.69
N GLN A 187 3.61 -1.40 -17.52
CA GLN A 187 4.30 -2.23 -18.50
C GLN A 187 5.17 -3.31 -17.85
N VAL A 188 5.84 -3.00 -16.73
CA VAL A 188 6.61 -3.97 -15.93
C VAL A 188 5.71 -5.08 -15.40
N VAL A 189 4.53 -4.73 -14.86
CA VAL A 189 3.55 -5.69 -14.35
C VAL A 189 3.03 -6.60 -15.45
N ILE A 190 2.66 -6.04 -16.60
CA ILE A 190 2.16 -6.81 -17.76
C ILE A 190 3.25 -7.76 -18.27
N PHE A 191 4.49 -7.27 -18.42
CA PHE A 191 5.61 -8.11 -18.82
C PHE A 191 5.88 -9.24 -17.83
N ALA A 192 5.92 -8.93 -16.52
CA ALA A 192 6.13 -9.92 -15.48
C ALA A 192 5.01 -10.97 -15.46
N SER A 193 3.76 -10.55 -15.73
CA SER A 193 2.61 -11.47 -15.81
C SER A 193 2.72 -12.42 -17.00
N ILE A 194 3.04 -11.90 -18.18
CA ILE A 194 3.25 -12.71 -19.39
C ILE A 194 4.42 -13.68 -19.20
N PHE A 195 5.53 -13.17 -18.64
CA PHE A 195 6.73 -13.96 -18.36
C PHE A 195 6.45 -15.07 -17.34
N GLY A 196 5.70 -14.77 -16.27
CA GLY A 196 5.27 -15.74 -15.26
C GLY A 196 4.38 -16.83 -15.84
N VAL A 197 3.39 -16.47 -16.66
CA VAL A 197 2.53 -17.44 -17.36
C VAL A 197 3.35 -18.34 -18.30
N ALA A 198 4.31 -17.78 -19.02
CA ALA A 198 5.21 -18.56 -19.88
C ALA A 198 6.04 -19.56 -19.07
N LEU A 199 6.55 -19.19 -17.89
CA LEU A 199 7.26 -20.11 -17.01
C LEU A 199 6.37 -21.23 -16.45
N VAL A 200 5.09 -20.95 -16.16
CA VAL A 200 4.12 -21.97 -15.73
C VAL A 200 3.89 -23.05 -16.80
N VAL A 201 3.88 -22.65 -18.08
CA VAL A 201 3.67 -23.56 -19.22
C VAL A 201 4.96 -24.33 -19.58
N MET A 202 6.14 -23.83 -19.20
CA MET A 202 7.41 -24.48 -19.46
C MET A 202 7.59 -25.78 -18.67
N GLN A 203 8.47 -26.68 -19.19
CA GLN A 203 8.95 -27.83 -18.43
C GLN A 203 9.62 -27.40 -17.13
N ARG A 204 9.24 -27.99 -16.00
CA ARG A 204 9.70 -27.62 -14.65
C ARG A 204 11.23 -27.50 -14.52
N ASP A 205 11.97 -28.47 -15.08
CA ASP A 205 13.45 -28.48 -15.00
C ASP A 205 14.08 -27.27 -15.70
N LYS A 206 13.43 -26.76 -16.75
CA LYS A 206 13.91 -25.57 -17.49
C LYS A 206 13.46 -24.27 -16.83
N ALA A 207 12.31 -24.23 -16.16
CA ALA A 207 11.82 -23.07 -15.46
C ALA A 207 12.53 -22.85 -14.11
N ARG A 208 12.91 -23.93 -13.42
CA ARG A 208 13.48 -23.93 -12.08
C ARG A 208 14.67 -22.98 -11.90
N PRO A 209 15.71 -22.93 -12.77
CA PRO A 209 16.85 -22.02 -12.56
C PRO A 209 16.43 -20.54 -12.54
N VAL A 210 15.45 -20.14 -13.36
CA VAL A 210 14.91 -18.78 -13.37
C VAL A 210 14.13 -18.48 -12.11
N LEU A 211 13.30 -19.42 -11.65
CA LEU A 211 12.52 -19.26 -10.43
C LEU A 211 13.41 -19.18 -9.18
N ASP A 212 14.48 -19.97 -9.11
CA ASP A 212 15.46 -19.93 -8.02
C ASP A 212 16.22 -18.60 -8.01
N LEU A 213 16.60 -18.07 -9.19
CA LEU A 213 17.22 -16.76 -9.31
C LEU A 213 16.27 -15.65 -8.84
N LEU A 214 14.99 -15.68 -9.27
CA LEU A 214 13.99 -14.70 -8.86
C LEU A 214 13.67 -14.81 -7.35
N ALA A 215 13.72 -16.02 -6.78
CA ALA A 215 13.58 -16.23 -5.35
C ALA A 215 14.70 -15.53 -4.58
N SER A 216 15.94 -15.74 -4.99
CA SER A 216 17.11 -15.10 -4.39
C SER A 216 17.08 -13.57 -4.56
N LEU A 217 16.71 -13.08 -5.74
CA LEU A 217 16.55 -11.65 -6.01
C LEU A 217 15.51 -11.02 -5.08
N GLN A 218 14.36 -11.67 -4.90
CA GLN A 218 13.31 -11.20 -3.99
C GLN A 218 13.83 -11.15 -2.55
N GLU A 219 14.59 -12.15 -2.10
CA GLU A 219 15.13 -12.19 -0.74
C GLU A 219 16.16 -11.06 -0.50
N VAL A 220 17.01 -10.77 -1.48
CA VAL A 220 17.92 -9.62 -1.45
C VAL A 220 17.13 -8.31 -1.32
N CYS A 221 16.11 -8.10 -2.15
CA CYS A 221 15.26 -6.92 -2.08
C CYS A 221 14.59 -6.78 -0.70
N LEU A 222 14.02 -7.87 -0.16
CA LEU A 222 13.40 -7.88 1.18
C LEU A 222 14.42 -7.59 2.29
N THR A 223 15.67 -7.98 2.13
CA THR A 223 16.75 -7.67 3.08
C THR A 223 17.07 -6.18 3.07
N ILE A 224 17.12 -5.54 1.89
CA ILE A 224 17.31 -4.10 1.78
C ILE A 224 16.11 -3.35 2.39
N VAL A 225 14.87 -3.82 2.18
CA VAL A 225 13.69 -3.28 2.88
C VAL A 225 13.87 -3.32 4.39
N LYS A 226 14.34 -4.44 4.96
CA LYS A 226 14.58 -4.54 6.40
C LYS A 226 15.59 -3.50 6.88
N TRP A 227 16.66 -3.24 6.12
CA TRP A 227 17.64 -2.19 6.46
C TRP A 227 17.02 -0.79 6.38
N ALA A 228 16.28 -0.50 5.31
CA ALA A 228 15.55 0.76 5.18
C ALA A 228 14.58 0.98 6.35
N MET A 229 13.91 -0.07 6.83
CA MET A 229 12.97 0.01 7.96
C MET A 229 13.61 0.46 9.28
N TRP A 230 14.90 0.29 9.48
CA TRP A 230 15.59 0.85 10.64
C TRP A 230 15.63 2.39 10.63
N LEU A 231 15.59 2.97 9.44
CA LEU A 231 15.54 4.42 9.27
C LEU A 231 14.11 5.00 9.46
N ALA A 232 13.07 4.16 9.40
CA ALA A 232 11.68 4.61 9.36
C ALA A 232 11.28 5.56 10.51
N PRO A 233 11.66 5.36 11.79
CA PRO A 233 11.32 6.30 12.87
C PRO A 233 11.96 7.69 12.68
N LEU A 234 13.23 7.74 12.26
CA LEU A 234 13.95 8.98 11.98
C LEU A 234 13.43 9.64 10.68
N ALA A 235 13.09 8.83 9.69
CA ALA A 235 12.51 9.27 8.45
C ALA A 235 11.19 10.01 8.69
N VAL A 236 10.28 9.39 9.44
CA VAL A 236 8.98 10.01 9.77
C VAL A 236 9.15 11.24 10.64
N PHE A 237 10.01 11.19 11.66
CA PHE A 237 10.35 12.36 12.47
C PHE A 237 10.78 13.55 11.60
N GLY A 238 11.78 13.37 10.75
CA GLY A 238 12.35 14.44 9.94
C GLY A 238 11.39 14.97 8.87
N LEU A 239 10.66 14.09 8.19
CA LEU A 239 9.66 14.49 7.20
C LEU A 239 8.51 15.27 7.83
N MET A 240 8.01 14.85 9.01
CA MET A 240 6.97 15.57 9.73
C MET A 240 7.47 16.90 10.28
N ALA A 241 8.70 16.96 10.79
CA ALA A 241 9.30 18.21 11.26
C ALA A 241 9.41 19.23 10.12
N ARG A 242 9.91 18.81 8.97
CA ARG A 242 10.01 19.66 7.77
C ARG A 242 8.63 20.10 7.28
N LEU A 243 7.70 19.16 7.07
CA LEU A 243 6.34 19.46 6.62
C LEU A 243 5.69 20.52 7.51
N THR A 244 5.71 20.30 8.84
CA THR A 244 5.07 21.19 9.80
C THR A 244 5.76 22.57 9.87
N ALA A 245 7.11 22.60 9.74
CA ALA A 245 7.86 23.85 9.73
C ALA A 245 7.59 24.71 8.47
N GLU A 246 7.42 24.07 7.31
CA GLU A 246 7.17 24.75 6.03
C GLU A 246 5.70 25.18 5.88
N THR A 247 4.75 24.32 6.29
CA THR A 247 3.32 24.52 6.00
C THR A 247 2.52 25.12 7.16
N GLY A 248 3.05 25.06 8.38
CA GLY A 248 2.36 25.53 9.58
C GLY A 248 1.16 24.67 10.00
N PRO A 249 0.40 25.08 11.04
CA PRO A 249 -0.66 24.27 11.63
C PRO A 249 -1.89 24.10 10.71
N GLN A 250 -2.13 25.03 9.77
CA GLN A 250 -3.29 24.94 8.87
C GLN A 250 -3.18 23.78 7.89
N ALA A 251 -2.01 23.56 7.30
CA ALA A 251 -1.81 22.42 6.39
C ALA A 251 -1.87 21.07 7.13
N LEU A 252 -1.52 21.04 8.43
CA LEU A 252 -1.72 19.85 9.24
C LEU A 252 -3.18 19.45 9.34
N LEU A 253 -4.12 20.39 9.34
CA LEU A 253 -5.55 20.09 9.35
C LEU A 253 -5.95 19.34 8.08
N GLY A 254 -5.50 19.79 6.90
CA GLY A 254 -5.76 19.09 5.63
C GLY A 254 -5.17 17.70 5.60
N VAL A 255 -3.94 17.52 6.10
CA VAL A 255 -3.32 16.19 6.22
C VAL A 255 -4.08 15.32 7.22
N LEU A 256 -4.59 15.87 8.33
CA LEU A 256 -5.42 15.12 9.29
C LEU A 256 -6.76 14.70 8.67
N VAL A 257 -7.43 15.59 7.93
CA VAL A 257 -8.67 15.26 7.21
C VAL A 257 -8.39 14.18 6.16
N TYR A 258 -7.28 14.29 5.43
CA TYR A 258 -6.83 13.25 4.49
C TYR A 258 -6.64 11.89 5.21
N VAL A 259 -5.90 11.85 6.32
CA VAL A 259 -5.71 10.63 7.11
C VAL A 259 -7.05 10.06 7.57
N GLY A 260 -7.94 10.92 8.10
CA GLY A 260 -9.30 10.54 8.50
C GLY A 260 -10.11 9.95 7.34
N THR A 261 -10.00 10.54 6.14
CA THR A 261 -10.68 10.05 4.92
C THR A 261 -10.17 8.66 4.54
N VAL A 262 -8.85 8.44 4.55
CA VAL A 262 -8.27 7.12 4.26
C VAL A 262 -8.72 6.09 5.30
N LEU A 263 -8.62 6.41 6.60
CA LEU A 263 -9.02 5.48 7.66
C LEU A 263 -10.51 5.13 7.60
N LEU A 264 -11.38 6.12 7.32
CA LEU A 264 -12.80 5.89 7.11
C LEU A 264 -13.04 4.96 5.91
N GLY A 265 -12.35 5.20 4.80
CA GLY A 265 -12.42 4.33 3.62
C GLY A 265 -11.99 2.90 3.92
N LEU A 266 -10.89 2.72 4.66
CA LEU A 266 -10.40 1.41 5.07
C LEU A 266 -11.40 0.68 5.97
N LEU A 267 -12.07 1.40 6.89
CA LEU A 267 -13.13 0.82 7.73
C LEU A 267 -14.35 0.42 6.91
N LEU A 268 -14.77 1.24 5.94
CA LEU A 268 -15.87 0.90 5.03
C LEU A 268 -15.52 -0.32 4.18
N MET A 269 -14.30 -0.37 3.63
CA MET A 269 -13.86 -1.53 2.85
C MET A 269 -13.78 -2.81 3.69
N LEU A 270 -13.31 -2.71 4.93
CA LEU A 270 -13.35 -3.84 5.87
C LEU A 270 -14.81 -4.28 6.12
N GLY A 271 -15.74 -3.33 6.27
CA GLY A 271 -17.17 -3.61 6.36
C GLY A 271 -17.71 -4.37 5.14
N VAL A 272 -17.34 -3.94 3.93
CA VAL A 272 -17.69 -4.64 2.67
C VAL A 272 -17.16 -6.07 2.67
N LEU A 273 -15.89 -6.27 3.03
CA LEU A 273 -15.30 -7.61 3.12
C LEU A 273 -16.03 -8.51 4.12
N LEU A 274 -16.41 -7.98 5.29
CA LEU A 274 -17.18 -8.72 6.29
C LEU A 274 -18.58 -9.08 5.80
N VAL A 275 -19.25 -8.18 5.07
CA VAL A 275 -20.54 -8.46 4.44
C VAL A 275 -20.38 -9.57 3.39
N VAL A 276 -19.37 -9.50 2.54
CA VAL A 276 -19.05 -10.54 1.56
C VAL A 276 -18.81 -11.90 2.24
N GLY A 277 -17.97 -11.95 3.28
CA GLY A 277 -17.73 -13.16 4.05
C GLY A 277 -19.00 -13.70 4.74
N ARG A 278 -19.90 -12.81 5.21
CA ARG A 278 -21.17 -13.21 5.82
C ARG A 278 -22.16 -13.77 4.80
N VAL A 279 -22.29 -13.12 3.65
CA VAL A 279 -23.29 -13.48 2.62
C VAL A 279 -22.87 -14.76 1.89
N TYR A 280 -21.62 -14.86 1.46
CA TYR A 280 -21.18 -15.99 0.63
C TYR A 280 -20.66 -17.19 1.43
N ALA A 281 -20.06 -16.97 2.58
CA ALA A 281 -19.47 -18.05 3.39
C ALA A 281 -20.17 -18.29 4.74
N GLY A 282 -21.16 -17.47 5.11
CA GLY A 282 -21.91 -17.61 6.36
C GLY A 282 -21.13 -17.22 7.63
N VAL A 283 -19.89 -16.75 7.51
CA VAL A 283 -19.03 -16.40 8.66
C VAL A 283 -19.48 -15.08 9.27
N SER A 284 -19.82 -15.10 10.57
CA SER A 284 -20.22 -13.85 11.25
C SER A 284 -19.01 -12.95 11.54
N PRO A 285 -19.18 -11.60 11.54
CA PRO A 285 -18.12 -10.66 11.89
C PRO A 285 -17.44 -10.98 13.22
N LYS A 286 -18.21 -11.42 14.23
CA LYS A 286 -17.68 -11.81 15.55
C LYS A 286 -16.69 -12.96 15.47
N VAL A 287 -17.03 -14.00 14.71
CA VAL A 287 -16.18 -15.17 14.48
C VAL A 287 -14.93 -14.76 13.71
N PHE A 288 -15.10 -13.97 12.65
CA PHE A 288 -13.99 -13.46 11.85
C PHE A 288 -12.98 -12.67 12.68
N PHE A 289 -13.43 -11.65 13.44
CA PHE A 289 -12.53 -10.85 14.29
C PHE A 289 -11.89 -11.68 15.40
N GLY A 290 -12.62 -12.63 15.99
CA GLY A 290 -12.07 -13.55 16.98
C GLY A 290 -10.90 -14.38 16.42
N ALA A 291 -11.02 -14.84 15.18
CA ALA A 291 -9.99 -15.61 14.49
C ALA A 291 -8.84 -14.71 13.98
N ALA A 292 -9.15 -13.58 13.36
CA ALA A 292 -8.19 -12.76 12.61
C ALA A 292 -7.41 -11.76 13.49
N LYS A 293 -7.75 -11.56 14.77
CA LYS A 293 -7.15 -10.51 15.62
C LYS A 293 -5.63 -10.52 15.66
N ASP A 294 -5.00 -11.69 15.80
CA ASP A 294 -3.54 -11.80 15.90
C ASP A 294 -2.88 -11.52 14.53
N VAL A 295 -3.54 -11.94 13.44
CA VAL A 295 -3.14 -11.64 12.07
C VAL A 295 -3.22 -10.14 11.81
N MET A 296 -4.32 -9.47 12.21
CA MET A 296 -4.50 -8.02 12.07
C MET A 296 -3.45 -7.24 12.86
N LEU A 297 -3.16 -7.65 14.11
CA LEU A 297 -2.13 -7.02 14.93
C LEU A 297 -0.72 -7.17 14.33
N LEU A 298 -0.42 -8.35 13.79
CA LEU A 298 0.86 -8.59 13.14
C LEU A 298 0.96 -7.81 11.82
N ALA A 299 -0.11 -7.76 11.03
CA ALA A 299 -0.20 -6.97 9.80
C ALA A 299 0.03 -5.48 10.08
N PHE A 300 -0.64 -4.93 11.08
CA PHE A 300 -0.43 -3.55 11.52
C PHE A 300 1.01 -3.29 11.96
N SER A 301 1.61 -4.19 12.72
CA SER A 301 2.97 -4.02 13.24
C SER A 301 4.05 -4.11 12.15
N THR A 302 3.87 -4.99 11.17
CA THR A 302 4.88 -5.27 10.14
C THR A 302 4.70 -4.46 8.87
N SER A 303 3.48 -4.02 8.55
CA SER A 303 3.09 -3.44 7.26
C SER A 303 3.52 -4.33 6.07
N SER A 304 3.46 -5.65 6.23
CA SER A 304 3.88 -6.60 5.21
C SER A 304 2.98 -7.82 5.18
N SER A 305 2.14 -7.94 4.17
CA SER A 305 1.29 -9.13 3.97
C SER A 305 2.13 -10.41 3.83
N ALA A 306 3.31 -10.32 3.21
CA ALA A 306 4.22 -11.46 3.08
C ALA A 306 4.77 -11.94 4.44
N ALA A 307 5.09 -11.02 5.36
CA ALA A 307 5.57 -11.39 6.69
C ALA A 307 4.47 -12.04 7.54
N VAL A 308 3.22 -11.72 7.28
CA VAL A 308 2.04 -12.23 8.00
C VAL A 308 1.52 -13.55 7.43
N MET A 309 1.89 -13.88 6.20
CA MET A 309 1.40 -15.03 5.42
C MET A 309 1.36 -16.35 6.22
N PRO A 310 2.41 -16.79 6.95
CA PRO A 310 2.36 -18.05 7.68
C PRO A 310 1.29 -18.05 8.77
N LEU A 311 1.06 -16.91 9.44
CA LEU A 311 0.02 -16.79 10.46
C LEU A 311 -1.37 -16.74 9.81
N SER A 312 -1.51 -16.08 8.65
CA SER A 312 -2.76 -16.05 7.88
C SER A 312 -3.18 -17.44 7.44
N ILE A 313 -2.24 -18.26 6.91
CA ILE A 313 -2.50 -19.66 6.52
C ILE A 313 -2.97 -20.46 7.75
N LYS A 314 -2.25 -20.38 8.87
CA LYS A 314 -2.62 -21.06 10.11
C LYS A 314 -4.00 -20.64 10.62
N THR A 315 -4.35 -19.37 10.49
CA THR A 315 -5.65 -18.82 10.91
C THR A 315 -6.78 -19.28 9.99
N ALA A 316 -6.53 -19.34 8.68
CA ALA A 316 -7.48 -19.86 7.71
C ALA A 316 -7.76 -21.35 7.94
N GLU A 317 -6.72 -22.17 8.10
CA GLU A 317 -6.85 -23.62 8.29
C GLU A 317 -7.46 -23.99 9.65
N GLY A 318 -7.09 -23.29 10.71
CA GLY A 318 -7.55 -23.61 12.08
C GLY A 318 -8.88 -22.94 12.43
N PRO A 319 -8.89 -21.69 12.96
CA PRO A 319 -10.12 -21.06 13.46
C PRO A 319 -11.19 -20.80 12.39
N LEU A 320 -10.82 -20.60 11.11
CA LEU A 320 -11.76 -20.34 10.00
C LEU A 320 -12.17 -21.61 9.25
N GLY A 321 -11.50 -22.75 9.47
CA GLY A 321 -11.89 -24.05 8.95
C GLY A 321 -11.71 -24.23 7.43
N VAL A 322 -10.88 -23.39 6.79
CA VAL A 322 -10.58 -23.45 5.35
C VAL A 322 -9.70 -24.66 5.03
N ARG A 323 -10.00 -25.36 3.95
CA ARG A 323 -9.19 -26.51 3.49
C ARG A 323 -7.78 -26.09 3.10
N LYS A 324 -6.81 -26.96 3.40
CA LYS A 324 -5.38 -26.70 3.20
C LYS A 324 -5.01 -26.25 1.79
N HIS A 325 -5.53 -26.95 0.77
CA HIS A 325 -5.21 -26.63 -0.62
C HIS A 325 -5.72 -25.25 -1.05
N ILE A 326 -6.81 -24.75 -0.44
CA ILE A 326 -7.33 -23.41 -0.69
C ILE A 326 -6.45 -22.35 0.02
N SER A 327 -6.19 -22.53 1.32
CA SER A 327 -5.43 -21.55 2.10
C SER A 327 -4.00 -21.39 1.59
N GLN A 328 -3.34 -22.51 1.27
CA GLN A 328 -1.95 -22.54 0.78
C GLN A 328 -1.80 -22.00 -0.65
N PHE A 329 -2.90 -21.92 -1.41
CA PHE A 329 -2.93 -21.29 -2.73
C PHE A 329 -3.37 -19.83 -2.66
N VAL A 330 -4.53 -19.55 -2.03
CA VAL A 330 -5.16 -18.22 -2.08
C VAL A 330 -4.38 -17.18 -1.28
N ILE A 331 -3.84 -17.52 -0.11
CA ILE A 331 -3.12 -16.55 0.73
C ILE A 331 -1.80 -16.08 0.11
N PRO A 332 -0.91 -16.94 -0.42
CA PRO A 332 0.28 -16.48 -1.14
C PRO A 332 -0.06 -15.66 -2.38
N LEU A 333 -1.10 -16.05 -3.13
CA LEU A 333 -1.58 -15.30 -4.29
C LEU A 333 -2.14 -13.94 -3.86
N GLY A 334 -2.98 -13.90 -2.84
CA GLY A 334 -3.57 -12.68 -2.29
C GLY A 334 -2.51 -11.72 -1.75
N ALA A 335 -1.52 -12.20 -1.02
CA ALA A 335 -0.43 -11.36 -0.53
C ALA A 335 0.30 -10.56 -1.62
N THR A 336 0.20 -10.99 -2.89
CA THR A 336 0.83 -10.32 -4.05
C THR A 336 -0.17 -9.62 -4.97
N ILE A 337 -1.44 -10.03 -4.97
CA ILE A 337 -2.45 -9.49 -5.91
C ILE A 337 -3.52 -8.67 -5.18
N ASN A 338 -3.87 -9.04 -3.96
CA ASN A 338 -4.95 -8.43 -3.20
C ASN A 338 -4.45 -7.22 -2.37
N MET A 339 -4.44 -6.06 -2.96
CA MET A 339 -3.99 -4.82 -2.32
C MET A 339 -5.14 -3.82 -2.13
N ASN A 340 -6.29 -4.26 -1.63
CA ASN A 340 -7.52 -3.46 -1.48
C ASN A 340 -7.28 -2.17 -0.69
N GLY A 341 -6.59 -2.25 0.46
CA GLY A 341 -6.28 -1.09 1.29
C GLY A 341 -5.30 -0.14 0.61
N THR A 342 -4.30 -0.68 -0.12
CA THR A 342 -3.33 0.14 -0.85
C THR A 342 -3.98 0.84 -2.04
N ALA A 343 -4.81 0.16 -2.80
CA ALA A 343 -5.52 0.73 -3.94
C ALA A 343 -6.54 1.80 -3.51
N LEU A 344 -7.26 1.58 -2.42
CA LEU A 344 -8.14 2.60 -1.81
C LEU A 344 -7.36 3.86 -1.44
N TYR A 345 -6.25 3.70 -0.75
CA TYR A 345 -5.35 4.79 -0.39
C TYR A 345 -4.87 5.56 -1.62
N GLN A 346 -4.47 4.87 -2.69
CA GLN A 346 -4.03 5.50 -3.93
C GLN A 346 -5.14 6.35 -4.55
N GLY A 347 -6.38 5.87 -4.55
CA GLY A 347 -7.54 6.65 -4.98
C GLY A 347 -7.76 7.91 -4.15
N VAL A 348 -7.73 7.81 -2.82
CA VAL A 348 -7.86 8.98 -1.93
C VAL A 348 -6.72 9.95 -2.11
N ALA A 349 -5.47 9.46 -2.15
CA ALA A 349 -4.28 10.29 -2.26
C ALA A 349 -4.21 11.02 -3.61
N ALA A 350 -4.57 10.36 -4.70
CA ALA A 350 -4.58 11.00 -6.01
C ALA A 350 -5.58 12.16 -6.08
N ILE A 351 -6.80 11.97 -5.55
CA ILE A 351 -7.81 13.03 -5.49
C ILE A 351 -7.40 14.15 -4.52
N PHE A 352 -6.86 13.79 -3.34
CA PHE A 352 -6.35 14.77 -2.37
C PHE A 352 -5.29 15.69 -2.97
N ILE A 353 -4.27 15.10 -3.62
CA ILE A 353 -3.18 15.87 -4.23
C ILE A 353 -3.72 16.70 -5.39
N ALA A 354 -4.62 16.16 -6.23
CA ALA A 354 -5.26 16.92 -7.30
C ALA A 354 -6.01 18.14 -6.76
N GLN A 355 -6.78 18.00 -5.68
CA GLN A 355 -7.49 19.10 -5.02
C GLN A 355 -6.51 20.16 -4.51
N VAL A 356 -5.40 19.76 -3.86
CA VAL A 356 -4.37 20.69 -3.36
C VAL A 356 -3.76 21.50 -4.50
N PHE A 357 -3.51 20.89 -5.65
CA PHE A 357 -2.95 21.57 -6.83
C PHE A 357 -4.00 22.25 -7.73
N GLY A 358 -5.29 22.19 -7.38
CA GLY A 358 -6.36 22.75 -8.18
C GLY A 358 -6.56 22.05 -9.54
N VAL A 359 -6.10 20.81 -9.68
CA VAL A 359 -6.25 20.01 -10.90
C VAL A 359 -7.62 19.30 -10.90
N GLU A 360 -8.47 19.65 -11.86
CA GLU A 360 -9.76 18.97 -12.03
C GLU A 360 -9.59 17.64 -12.75
N ILE A 361 -9.92 16.54 -12.04
CA ILE A 361 -9.90 15.21 -12.64
C ILE A 361 -11.29 14.90 -13.20
N GLY A 362 -11.42 14.91 -14.52
CA GLY A 362 -12.65 14.52 -15.19
C GLY A 362 -12.94 13.02 -15.08
N ALA A 363 -14.12 12.58 -15.55
CA ALA A 363 -14.55 11.17 -15.47
C ALA A 363 -13.54 10.19 -16.09
N ALA A 364 -12.90 10.56 -17.20
CA ALA A 364 -11.85 9.73 -17.82
C ALA A 364 -10.62 9.56 -16.90
N GLY A 365 -10.20 10.61 -16.20
CA GLY A 365 -9.12 10.55 -15.22
C GLY A 365 -9.47 9.68 -14.02
N LEU A 366 -10.71 9.74 -13.51
CA LEU A 366 -11.17 8.87 -12.44
C LEU A 366 -11.14 7.39 -12.85
N ILE A 367 -11.60 7.06 -14.05
CA ILE A 367 -11.52 5.70 -14.61
C ILE A 367 -10.04 5.27 -14.72
N LEU A 368 -9.18 6.17 -15.18
CA LEU A 368 -7.73 5.87 -15.30
C LEU A 368 -7.09 5.60 -13.93
N ILE A 369 -7.47 6.34 -12.87
CA ILE A 369 -7.02 6.06 -11.50
C ILE A 369 -7.48 4.65 -11.08
N VAL A 370 -8.73 4.28 -11.33
CA VAL A 370 -9.23 2.93 -11.00
C VAL A 370 -8.43 1.86 -11.73
N LEU A 371 -8.29 1.98 -13.06
CA LEU A 371 -7.59 1.00 -13.88
C LEU A 371 -6.11 0.86 -13.50
N THR A 372 -5.42 1.98 -13.30
CA THR A 372 -4.00 1.97 -12.92
C THR A 372 -3.78 1.46 -11.50
N SER A 373 -4.66 1.82 -10.54
CA SER A 373 -4.57 1.31 -9.17
C SER A 373 -4.86 -0.20 -9.10
N VAL A 374 -5.86 -0.69 -9.83
CA VAL A 374 -6.16 -2.14 -9.92
C VAL A 374 -5.00 -2.88 -10.60
N GLY A 375 -4.52 -2.37 -11.74
CA GLY A 375 -3.38 -2.97 -12.45
C GLY A 375 -2.12 -3.00 -11.60
N ALA A 376 -1.81 -1.90 -10.93
CA ALA A 376 -0.65 -1.81 -10.03
C ALA A 376 -0.79 -2.69 -8.78
N SER A 377 -2.02 -2.91 -8.28
CA SER A 377 -2.25 -3.78 -7.13
C SER A 377 -1.90 -5.24 -7.43
N ILE A 378 -2.12 -5.71 -8.67
CA ILE A 378 -1.80 -7.07 -9.11
C ILE A 378 -0.29 -7.37 -9.01
N GLY A 379 0.55 -6.35 -9.08
CA GLY A 379 2.00 -6.52 -9.03
C GLY A 379 2.69 -5.84 -7.86
N SER A 380 1.93 -5.30 -6.94
CA SER A 380 2.50 -4.59 -5.81
C SER A 380 3.18 -5.57 -4.85
N PRO A 381 4.48 -5.43 -4.58
CA PRO A 381 5.11 -6.27 -3.58
C PRO A 381 4.53 -5.98 -2.20
N ALA A 382 4.32 -7.05 -1.43
CA ALA A 382 3.74 -7.03 -0.08
C ALA A 382 4.71 -6.44 0.98
N THR A 383 5.35 -5.31 0.66
CA THR A 383 6.40 -4.68 1.47
C THR A 383 6.10 -3.22 1.77
N PRO A 384 6.58 -2.72 2.90
CA PRO A 384 6.33 -1.33 3.31
C PRO A 384 6.84 -0.29 2.32
N GLY A 385 6.10 0.80 2.16
CA GLY A 385 6.52 1.98 1.39
C GLY A 385 6.28 1.93 -0.12
N VAL A 386 5.93 0.78 -0.69
CA VAL A 386 5.71 0.63 -2.14
C VAL A 386 4.50 1.42 -2.64
N GLY A 387 3.48 1.60 -1.81
CA GLY A 387 2.27 2.34 -2.15
C GLY A 387 2.54 3.76 -2.65
N ILE A 388 3.52 4.47 -2.07
CA ILE A 388 3.91 5.83 -2.49
C ILE A 388 4.54 5.83 -3.88
N VAL A 389 5.39 4.85 -4.19
CA VAL A 389 6.07 4.79 -5.48
C VAL A 389 5.07 4.57 -6.61
N ILE A 390 4.14 3.66 -6.40
CA ILE A 390 3.06 3.41 -7.36
C ILE A 390 2.15 4.64 -7.50
N LEU A 391 1.86 5.33 -6.39
CA LEU A 391 1.08 6.56 -6.41
C LEU A 391 1.70 7.62 -7.33
N SER A 392 3.04 7.75 -7.36
CA SER A 392 3.70 8.71 -8.25
C SER A 392 3.36 8.47 -9.74
N THR A 393 3.30 7.20 -10.14
CA THR A 393 2.92 6.81 -11.50
C THR A 393 1.45 7.13 -11.81
N ILE A 394 0.56 6.89 -10.83
CA ILE A 394 -0.87 7.21 -10.95
C ILE A 394 -1.05 8.72 -11.13
N LEU A 395 -0.40 9.54 -10.31
CA LEU A 395 -0.48 11.01 -10.40
C LEU A 395 -0.03 11.52 -11.77
N VAL A 396 1.12 11.07 -12.25
CA VAL A 396 1.64 11.44 -13.59
C VAL A 396 0.65 11.05 -14.68
N SER A 397 0.02 9.88 -14.59
CA SER A 397 -0.94 9.40 -15.60
C SER A 397 -2.19 10.27 -15.72
N VAL A 398 -2.55 11.00 -14.67
CA VAL A 398 -3.71 11.92 -14.64
C VAL A 398 -3.32 13.40 -14.66
N GLY A 399 -2.05 13.71 -14.95
CA GLY A 399 -1.56 15.09 -15.07
C GLY A 399 -1.39 15.82 -13.74
N VAL A 400 -1.32 15.09 -12.61
CA VAL A 400 -1.13 15.68 -11.28
C VAL A 400 0.36 15.65 -10.92
N PRO A 401 0.93 16.76 -10.38
CA PRO A 401 2.34 16.81 -10.00
C PRO A 401 2.69 15.77 -8.92
N ALA A 402 3.65 14.88 -9.20
CA ALA A 402 4.12 13.88 -8.24
C ALA A 402 4.82 14.51 -7.01
N SER A 403 5.27 15.77 -7.10
CA SER A 403 5.84 16.52 -5.97
C SER A 403 4.87 16.63 -4.79
N GLY A 404 3.54 16.58 -5.03
CA GLY A 404 2.51 16.59 -3.99
C GLY A 404 2.59 15.39 -3.03
N ILE A 405 3.27 14.32 -3.40
CA ILE A 405 3.53 13.18 -2.51
C ILE A 405 4.25 13.61 -1.23
N ALA A 406 5.07 14.66 -1.30
CA ALA A 406 5.78 15.20 -0.12
C ALA A 406 4.82 15.55 1.04
N LEU A 407 3.59 15.99 0.74
CA LEU A 407 2.58 16.33 1.74
C LEU A 407 2.12 15.15 2.58
N ILE A 408 2.07 13.97 1.99
CA ILE A 408 1.52 12.76 2.62
C ILE A 408 2.60 11.81 3.14
N MET A 409 3.87 12.02 2.75
CA MET A 409 4.98 11.14 3.12
C MET A 409 5.14 10.95 4.62
N GLY A 410 4.95 12.03 5.39
CA GLY A 410 5.10 11.98 6.84
C GLY A 410 4.09 11.09 7.54
N VAL A 411 2.88 11.00 7.02
CA VAL A 411 1.77 10.18 7.57
C VAL A 411 1.64 8.81 6.91
N ASP A 412 2.33 8.60 5.78
CA ASP A 412 2.18 7.36 4.99
C ASP A 412 2.47 6.10 5.79
N ARG A 413 3.42 6.15 6.71
CA ARG A 413 3.76 4.99 7.52
C ARG A 413 2.59 4.48 8.37
N LEU A 414 1.83 5.39 8.99
CA LEU A 414 0.62 5.05 9.76
C LEU A 414 -0.45 4.45 8.85
N LEU A 415 -0.63 5.06 7.67
CA LEU A 415 -1.58 4.59 6.68
C LEU A 415 -1.17 3.23 6.10
N ASP A 416 0.12 2.99 5.87
CA ASP A 416 0.66 1.72 5.39
C ASP A 416 0.37 0.56 6.35
N MET A 417 0.54 0.79 7.66
CA MET A 417 0.16 -0.16 8.71
C MET A 417 -1.34 -0.50 8.64
N SER A 418 -2.19 0.51 8.50
CA SER A 418 -3.65 0.36 8.44
C SER A 418 -4.13 -0.31 7.15
N ARG A 419 -3.53 0.03 6.01
CA ARG A 419 -3.80 -0.59 4.68
C ARG A 419 -3.50 -2.08 4.70
N THR A 420 -2.37 -2.47 5.29
CA THR A 420 -1.95 -3.87 5.37
C THR A 420 -2.94 -4.74 6.13
N VAL A 421 -3.57 -4.20 7.18
CA VAL A 421 -4.64 -4.91 7.89
C VAL A 421 -5.80 -5.25 6.96
N VAL A 422 -6.25 -4.28 6.14
CA VAL A 422 -7.35 -4.51 5.19
C VAL A 422 -6.98 -5.49 4.09
N ASN A 423 -5.74 -5.41 3.56
CA ASN A 423 -5.24 -6.35 2.55
C ASN A 423 -5.29 -7.79 3.09
N VAL A 424 -4.74 -8.02 4.27
CA VAL A 424 -4.68 -9.36 4.88
C VAL A 424 -6.08 -9.87 5.28
N CYS A 425 -6.98 -8.99 5.73
CA CYS A 425 -8.38 -9.36 5.94
C CYS A 425 -9.06 -9.77 4.63
N GLY A 426 -8.75 -9.09 3.53
CA GLY A 426 -9.21 -9.47 2.19
C GLY A 426 -8.73 -10.86 1.77
N ASP A 427 -7.47 -11.22 2.06
CA ASP A 427 -6.93 -12.56 1.79
C ASP A 427 -7.69 -13.64 2.55
N LEU A 428 -7.97 -13.41 3.85
CA LEU A 428 -8.73 -14.34 4.67
C LEU A 428 -10.19 -14.47 4.20
N VAL A 429 -10.83 -13.35 3.83
CA VAL A 429 -12.20 -13.38 3.29
C VAL A 429 -12.25 -14.11 1.95
N ALA A 430 -11.27 -13.87 1.06
CA ALA A 430 -11.15 -14.61 -0.20
C ALA A 430 -11.05 -16.12 0.05
N CYS A 431 -10.23 -16.54 1.03
CA CYS A 431 -10.10 -17.96 1.38
C CYS A 431 -11.42 -18.59 1.79
N ILE A 432 -12.16 -17.97 2.72
CA ILE A 432 -13.43 -18.55 3.20
C ILE A 432 -14.52 -18.55 2.13
N VAL A 433 -14.53 -17.54 1.25
CA VAL A 433 -15.50 -17.47 0.14
C VAL A 433 -15.17 -18.52 -0.93
N LEU A 434 -13.92 -18.61 -1.36
CA LEU A 434 -13.49 -19.54 -2.38
C LEU A 434 -13.58 -21.00 -1.91
N ASP A 435 -13.32 -21.26 -0.63
CA ASP A 435 -13.47 -22.58 -0.04
C ASP A 435 -14.93 -23.05 -0.10
N LYS A 436 -15.87 -22.16 0.22
CA LYS A 436 -17.29 -22.46 0.17
C LYS A 436 -17.78 -22.71 -1.25
N LEU A 437 -17.32 -21.90 -2.22
CA LEU A 437 -17.67 -22.05 -3.64
C LEU A 437 -17.11 -23.36 -4.23
N ASP A 438 -15.87 -23.71 -3.90
CA ASP A 438 -15.26 -24.96 -4.36
C ASP A 438 -15.92 -26.20 -3.74
N HIS A 439 -16.42 -26.10 -2.50
CA HIS A 439 -17.15 -27.19 -1.87
C HIS A 439 -18.50 -27.46 -2.56
N ALA A 440 -19.28 -26.41 -2.82
CA ALA A 440 -20.57 -26.51 -3.49
C ALA A 440 -20.47 -27.16 -4.89
N GLU A 441 -19.43 -26.79 -5.67
CA GLU A 441 -19.23 -27.41 -7.00
C GLU A 441 -18.85 -28.88 -6.94
N ASN A 442 -18.04 -29.27 -5.97
CA ASN A 442 -17.66 -30.69 -5.84
C ASN A 442 -18.87 -31.55 -5.45
N GLU A 443 -19.75 -31.04 -4.59
CA GLU A 443 -21.02 -31.73 -4.24
C GLU A 443 -21.97 -31.84 -5.46
N GLU A 444 -22.06 -30.77 -6.29
CA GLU A 444 -22.88 -30.86 -7.51
C GLU A 444 -22.33 -31.85 -8.54
N ARG A 445 -21.01 -31.94 -8.69
CA ARG A 445 -20.36 -32.90 -9.58
C ARG A 445 -20.59 -34.32 -9.13
N GLU A 446 -20.35 -34.62 -7.85
CA GLU A 446 -20.61 -35.97 -7.31
C GLU A 446 -22.06 -36.36 -7.46
N THR A 447 -23.00 -35.45 -7.28
CA THR A 447 -24.42 -35.68 -7.47
C THR A 447 -24.76 -35.96 -8.94
N THR A 448 -24.16 -35.20 -9.86
CA THR A 448 -24.37 -35.39 -11.31
C THR A 448 -23.77 -36.72 -11.81
N GLU A 449 -22.59 -37.10 -11.32
CA GLU A 449 -21.96 -38.38 -11.65
C GLU A 449 -22.76 -39.57 -11.12
N ARG A 450 -23.36 -39.44 -9.92
CA ARG A 450 -24.27 -40.48 -9.39
C ARG A 450 -25.55 -40.65 -10.21
N VAL A 451 -26.08 -39.52 -10.74
CA VAL A 451 -27.29 -39.54 -11.56
C VAL A 451 -27.01 -40.10 -12.97
N ASN A 452 -25.86 -39.82 -13.55
CA ASN A 452 -25.49 -40.23 -14.92
C ASN A 452 -24.84 -41.64 -14.94
N GLY A 453 -24.44 -42.20 -13.82
CA GLY A 453 -23.85 -43.56 -13.69
C GLY A 453 -24.85 -44.67 -13.35
N THR A 454 -26.14 -44.30 -13.24
CA THR A 454 -27.29 -45.23 -13.15
C THR A 454 -28.10 -45.22 -14.44
#